data_60176a5340dfdf3d670a5b45537baf16
#
_entry.id   60176a5340dfdf3d670a5b45537baf16
#
_cell.length_a   1.000
_cell.length_b   1.000
_cell.length_c   1.000
_cell.angle_alpha   90.00
_cell.angle_beta   90.00
_cell.angle_gamma   90.00
#
_symmetry.space_group_name_H-M   'P 1'
#
loop_
_entity.id
_entity.type
_entity.pdbx_description
1 polymer ?
#
loop_
_entity_poly.entity_id
_entity_poly.type
_entity_poly.pdbx_seq_one_letter_code
_entity_poly.pdbx_strand_id
1 'polypeptide(L)'
;MSSSDPTDFALLPDLGPEVFTAPLQKPAHVGEDWLEPAQTAYGAAENAVWNDLFARQMEILPGRGASQFMAGLDKLDLARGGVPEFARLSSELGALTGWSVVPVPMLIPDHVFFWHLANRRFPAGNFIRSRECFDYIQEPDVFHDVFGHVPLLADPTYADYMQEYGRAGWKAM
;
A
#
# COMPACT_ATOMS: atom_id res chain seq x y z
N MET A 1 24.84 -32.54 -22.85
CA MET A 1 23.69 -32.25 -21.98
C MET A 1 24.22 -31.37 -20.85
N SER A 2 24.09 -30.08 -21.04
CA SER A 2 24.59 -29.08 -20.10
C SER A 2 23.45 -28.75 -19.11
N SER A 3 23.71 -29.04 -17.84
CA SER A 3 22.82 -28.72 -16.72
C SER A 3 22.99 -27.22 -16.42
N SER A 4 21.99 -26.42 -16.72
CA SER A 4 21.91 -25.06 -16.28
C SER A 4 21.52 -25.03 -14.78
N ASP A 5 22.43 -24.52 -13.96
CA ASP A 5 22.26 -24.32 -12.54
C ASP A 5 21.17 -23.23 -12.29
N PRO A 6 20.12 -23.50 -11.50
CA PRO A 6 19.04 -22.54 -11.26
C PRO A 6 19.37 -21.46 -10.23
N THR A 7 20.63 -21.29 -9.82
CA THR A 7 21.07 -20.33 -8.79
C THR A 7 21.73 -19.06 -9.32
N ASP A 8 21.70 -18.83 -10.63
CA ASP A 8 22.18 -17.55 -11.19
C ASP A 8 21.10 -16.47 -11.06
N PHE A 9 20.71 -16.14 -9.83
CA PHE A 9 20.16 -14.84 -9.51
C PHE A 9 21.29 -13.84 -9.71
N ALA A 10 21.30 -13.17 -10.87
CA ALA A 10 22.13 -12.03 -11.10
C ALA A 10 21.95 -11.10 -9.89
N LEU A 11 23.01 -10.98 -9.09
CA LEU A 11 23.08 -10.06 -7.96
C LEU A 11 22.65 -8.69 -8.49
N LEU A 12 21.55 -8.18 -7.97
CA LEU A 12 21.20 -6.78 -8.16
C LEU A 12 22.47 -5.98 -7.83
N PRO A 13 22.87 -5.01 -8.65
CA PRO A 13 24.06 -4.24 -8.38
C PRO A 13 23.97 -3.74 -6.95
N ASP A 14 25.06 -3.90 -6.19
CA ASP A 14 25.21 -3.38 -4.85
C ASP A 14 24.91 -1.87 -4.90
N LEU A 15 23.67 -1.53 -4.63
CA LEU A 15 23.23 -0.16 -4.41
C LEU A 15 23.74 0.17 -3.01
N GLY A 16 25.02 0.51 -2.90
CA GLY A 16 25.62 0.97 -1.67
C GLY A 16 24.68 1.94 -0.94
N PRO A 17 24.84 2.17 0.36
CA PRO A 17 23.91 2.93 1.18
C PRO A 17 23.97 4.42 0.81
N GLU A 18 23.61 4.77 -0.40
CA GLU A 18 23.18 6.11 -0.73
C GLU A 18 21.83 6.30 -0.05
N VAL A 19 21.89 6.73 1.18
CA VAL A 19 20.71 7.22 1.91
C VAL A 19 20.16 8.38 1.09
N PHE A 20 19.15 8.11 0.28
CA PHE A 20 18.38 9.15 -0.40
C PHE A 20 17.61 9.92 0.67
N THR A 21 18.27 10.93 1.23
CA THR A 21 17.70 11.77 2.29
C THR A 21 16.76 12.85 1.75
N ALA A 22 16.78 13.11 0.46
CA ALA A 22 15.90 14.11 -0.16
C ALA A 22 14.68 13.44 -0.82
N PRO A 23 13.45 13.93 -0.57
CA PRO A 23 12.27 13.49 -1.28
C PRO A 23 12.42 13.76 -2.79
N LEU A 24 11.94 12.83 -3.61
CA LEU A 24 11.82 13.06 -5.06
C LEU A 24 10.78 14.14 -5.30
N GLN A 25 11.16 15.17 -6.03
CA GLN A 25 10.22 16.24 -6.39
C GLN A 25 9.26 15.76 -7.48
N LYS A 26 8.01 16.23 -7.41
CA LYS A 26 7.05 16.02 -8.50
C LYS A 26 7.60 16.65 -9.78
N PRO A 27 7.37 16.04 -10.96
CA PRO A 27 7.69 16.67 -12.24
C PRO A 27 7.04 18.05 -12.37
N ALA A 28 7.68 18.97 -13.11
CA ALA A 28 7.20 20.34 -13.27
C ALA A 28 5.81 20.42 -13.95
N HIS A 29 5.48 19.42 -14.77
CA HIS A 29 4.20 19.31 -15.47
C HIS A 29 3.49 18.04 -14.99
N VAL A 30 2.51 18.21 -14.09
CA VAL A 30 1.67 17.13 -13.57
C VAL A 30 0.26 17.27 -14.12
N GLY A 31 -0.26 16.19 -14.71
CA GLY A 31 -1.63 16.11 -15.22
C GLY A 31 -2.62 15.59 -14.16
N GLU A 32 -3.81 15.22 -14.62
CA GLU A 32 -4.88 14.66 -13.78
C GLU A 32 -4.47 13.36 -13.08
N ASP A 33 -3.53 12.61 -13.63
CA ASP A 33 -2.98 11.37 -13.03
C ASP A 33 -2.34 11.58 -11.65
N TRP A 34 -2.02 12.81 -11.29
CA TRP A 34 -1.39 13.20 -10.02
C TRP A 34 -2.40 13.76 -9.00
N LEU A 35 -3.70 13.64 -9.28
CA LEU A 35 -4.72 14.12 -8.36
C LEU A 35 -4.73 13.31 -7.08
N GLU A 36 -4.73 14.01 -5.98
CA GLU A 36 -4.93 13.50 -4.63
C GLU A 36 -6.26 14.11 -4.12
N PRO A 37 -7.41 13.46 -4.38
CA PRO A 37 -8.68 13.96 -3.92
C PRO A 37 -8.76 13.87 -2.39
N ALA A 38 -9.74 14.56 -1.78
CA ALA A 38 -10.07 14.27 -0.39
C ALA A 38 -10.57 12.83 -0.27
N GLN A 39 -10.27 12.16 0.85
CA GLN A 39 -10.82 10.84 1.11
C GLN A 39 -12.35 10.91 1.10
N THR A 40 -12.97 9.91 0.48
CA THR A 40 -14.43 9.76 0.46
C THR A 40 -14.98 9.60 1.87
N ALA A 41 -16.10 10.26 2.17
CA ALA A 41 -16.86 10.00 3.39
C ALA A 41 -17.74 8.77 3.16
N TYR A 42 -17.35 7.63 3.74
CA TYR A 42 -18.08 6.37 3.57
C TYR A 42 -19.33 6.31 4.44
N GLY A 43 -20.45 5.93 3.84
CA GLY A 43 -21.73 5.74 4.54
C GLY A 43 -21.81 4.41 5.29
N ALA A 44 -22.94 4.20 5.99
CA ALA A 44 -23.14 2.99 6.78
C ALA A 44 -23.08 1.69 5.97
N ALA A 45 -23.62 1.70 4.74
CA ALA A 45 -23.60 0.53 3.85
C ALA A 45 -22.19 0.17 3.40
N GLU A 46 -21.38 1.16 3.08
CA GLU A 46 -19.97 1.00 2.66
C GLU A 46 -19.11 0.51 3.82
N ASN A 47 -19.27 1.09 5.00
CA ASN A 47 -18.61 0.63 6.22
C ASN A 47 -19.01 -0.80 6.59
N ALA A 48 -20.25 -1.22 6.34
CA ALA A 48 -20.67 -2.60 6.54
C ALA A 48 -19.97 -3.57 5.57
N VAL A 49 -19.73 -3.17 4.32
CA VAL A 49 -18.95 -3.98 3.35
C VAL A 49 -17.53 -4.18 3.87
N TRP A 50 -16.87 -3.13 4.36
CA TRP A 50 -15.54 -3.22 4.96
C TRP A 50 -15.52 -4.23 6.12
N ASN A 51 -16.46 -4.08 7.06
CA ASN A 51 -16.52 -4.93 8.24
C ASN A 51 -16.68 -6.41 7.89
N ASP A 52 -17.54 -6.72 6.93
CA ASP A 52 -17.79 -8.11 6.53
C ASP A 52 -16.59 -8.70 5.75
N LEU A 53 -15.90 -7.90 4.92
CA LEU A 53 -14.67 -8.31 4.27
C LEU A 53 -13.56 -8.56 5.31
N PHE A 54 -13.42 -7.66 6.29
CA PHE A 54 -12.47 -7.82 7.38
C PHE A 54 -12.73 -9.08 8.18
N ALA A 55 -13.98 -9.29 8.62
CA ALA A 55 -14.37 -10.49 9.36
C ALA A 55 -14.05 -11.77 8.59
N ARG A 56 -14.37 -11.82 7.29
CA ARG A 56 -14.05 -12.97 6.42
C ARG A 56 -12.55 -13.26 6.36
N GLN A 57 -11.72 -12.23 6.27
CA GLN A 57 -10.27 -12.42 6.25
C GLN A 57 -9.75 -12.91 7.62
N MET A 58 -10.30 -12.42 8.71
CA MET A 58 -9.90 -12.84 10.06
C MET A 58 -10.31 -14.27 10.41
N GLU A 59 -11.21 -14.90 9.67
CA GLU A 59 -11.46 -16.36 9.75
C GLU A 59 -10.35 -17.20 9.12
N ILE A 60 -9.60 -16.63 8.16
CA ILE A 60 -8.63 -17.37 7.34
C ILE A 60 -7.18 -17.10 7.79
N LEU A 61 -6.86 -15.88 8.13
CA LEU A 61 -5.50 -15.40 8.36
C LEU A 61 -4.82 -15.92 9.65
N PRO A 62 -5.51 -16.16 10.78
CA PRO A 62 -4.85 -16.64 11.98
C PRO A 62 -4.07 -17.95 11.73
N GLY A 63 -2.78 -17.94 12.08
CA GLY A 63 -1.87 -19.06 11.83
C GLY A 63 -1.42 -19.27 10.37
N ARG A 64 -1.84 -18.40 9.43
CA ARG A 64 -1.46 -18.45 8.01
C ARG A 64 -0.84 -17.14 7.52
N GLY A 65 -1.30 -16.01 8.05
CA GLY A 65 -0.74 -14.69 7.73
C GLY A 65 0.68 -14.52 8.30
N ALA A 66 1.52 -13.78 7.58
CA ALA A 66 2.83 -13.39 8.08
C ALA A 66 2.70 -12.65 9.43
N SER A 67 3.60 -12.92 10.36
CA SER A 67 3.56 -12.29 11.69
C SER A 67 3.63 -10.77 11.64
N GLN A 68 4.40 -10.21 10.71
CA GLN A 68 4.52 -8.77 10.48
C GLN A 68 3.20 -8.17 10.02
N PHE A 69 2.47 -8.88 9.12
CA PHE A 69 1.16 -8.46 8.66
C PHE A 69 0.14 -8.43 9.81
N MET A 70 0.07 -9.52 10.59
CA MET A 70 -0.83 -9.60 11.74
C MET A 70 -0.51 -8.53 12.78
N ALA A 71 0.77 -8.31 13.08
CA ALA A 71 1.20 -7.24 13.98
C ALA A 71 0.85 -5.84 13.43
N GLY A 72 0.88 -5.66 12.11
CA GLY A 72 0.50 -4.42 11.45
C GLY A 72 -1.00 -4.13 11.57
N LEU A 73 -1.86 -5.16 11.43
CA LEU A 73 -3.29 -5.01 11.66
C LEU A 73 -3.58 -4.48 13.07
N ASP A 74 -2.89 -5.02 14.08
CA ASP A 74 -3.04 -4.62 15.48
C ASP A 74 -2.49 -3.20 15.72
N LYS A 75 -1.28 -2.91 15.24
CA LYS A 75 -0.63 -1.59 15.41
C LYS A 75 -1.45 -0.44 14.81
N LEU A 76 -2.15 -0.70 13.71
CA LEU A 76 -2.96 0.28 12.99
C LEU A 76 -4.45 0.20 13.38
N ASP A 77 -4.80 -0.59 14.38
CA ASP A 77 -6.17 -0.77 14.88
C ASP A 77 -7.21 -0.93 13.74
N LEU A 78 -6.90 -1.81 12.77
CA LEU A 78 -7.79 -2.04 11.63
C LEU A 78 -9.05 -2.84 12.00
N ALA A 79 -9.06 -3.47 13.16
CA ALA A 79 -10.23 -4.14 13.73
C ALA A 79 -11.29 -3.18 14.30
N ARG A 80 -11.00 -1.88 14.37
CA ARG A 80 -11.88 -0.85 14.92
C ARG A 80 -13.24 -0.76 14.23
N GLY A 81 -13.30 -1.18 12.96
CA GLY A 81 -14.50 -1.20 12.16
C GLY A 81 -14.66 0.04 11.26
N GLY A 82 -15.32 -0.18 10.13
CA GLY A 82 -15.46 0.81 9.05
C GLY A 82 -14.18 1.03 8.26
N VAL A 83 -14.30 1.71 7.12
CA VAL A 83 -13.15 2.10 6.31
C VAL A 83 -12.27 3.06 7.11
N PRO A 84 -10.97 2.77 7.28
CA PRO A 84 -10.10 3.62 8.09
C PRO A 84 -9.93 5.02 7.49
N GLU A 85 -9.86 6.02 8.33
CA GLU A 85 -9.48 7.38 7.91
C GLU A 85 -7.99 7.40 7.53
N PHE A 86 -7.67 7.86 6.32
CA PHE A 86 -6.30 7.92 5.82
C PHE A 86 -5.43 8.89 6.63
N ALA A 87 -6.02 9.95 7.15
CA ALA A 87 -5.33 10.89 8.04
C ALA A 87 -4.85 10.18 9.34
N ARG A 88 -5.71 9.32 9.93
CA ARG A 88 -5.34 8.51 11.10
C ARG A 88 -4.23 7.51 10.76
N LEU A 89 -4.41 6.73 9.70
CA LEU A 89 -3.39 5.78 9.26
C LEU A 89 -2.05 6.46 8.96
N SER A 90 -2.08 7.62 8.32
CA SER A 90 -0.86 8.40 8.01
C SER A 90 -0.17 8.90 9.27
N SER A 91 -0.93 9.29 10.29
CA SER A 91 -0.35 9.70 11.58
C SER A 91 0.33 8.52 12.29
N GLU A 92 -0.32 7.35 12.31
CA GLU A 92 0.21 6.14 12.94
C GLU A 92 1.44 5.59 12.19
N LEU A 93 1.34 5.45 10.87
CA LEU A 93 2.47 5.02 10.03
C LEU A 93 3.61 6.02 10.05
N GLY A 94 3.30 7.32 10.06
CA GLY A 94 4.31 8.38 10.17
C GLY A 94 5.18 8.23 11.42
N ALA A 95 4.56 7.90 12.55
CA ALA A 95 5.26 7.64 13.80
C ALA A 95 6.07 6.33 13.80
N LEU A 96 5.58 5.28 13.10
CA LEU A 96 6.21 3.97 13.07
C LEU A 96 7.36 3.88 12.05
N THR A 97 7.12 4.36 10.84
CA THR A 97 8.00 4.10 9.67
C THR A 97 8.15 5.29 8.73
N GLY A 98 7.51 6.43 9.01
CA GLY A 98 7.54 7.61 8.15
C GLY A 98 6.64 7.50 6.90
N TRP A 99 5.77 6.51 6.81
CA TRP A 99 4.84 6.33 5.69
C TRP A 99 3.53 7.10 5.90
N SER A 100 2.86 7.37 4.79
CA SER A 100 1.50 7.93 4.75
C SER A 100 0.65 7.22 3.71
N VAL A 101 -0.67 7.27 3.87
CA VAL A 101 -1.65 6.79 2.89
C VAL A 101 -2.24 8.00 2.19
N VAL A 102 -2.30 7.97 0.86
CA VAL A 102 -2.85 9.06 0.05
C VAL A 102 -4.00 8.56 -0.81
N PRO A 103 -5.14 9.25 -0.83
CA PRO A 103 -6.25 8.86 -1.65
C PRO A 103 -5.96 9.16 -3.12
N VAL A 104 -6.28 8.18 -3.98
CA VAL A 104 -6.25 8.32 -5.43
C VAL A 104 -7.63 7.99 -6.02
N PRO A 105 -8.04 8.63 -7.14
CA PRO A 105 -9.40 8.46 -7.64
C PRO A 105 -9.67 7.06 -8.20
N MET A 106 -8.67 6.46 -8.83
CA MET A 106 -8.72 5.15 -9.50
C MET A 106 -7.30 4.62 -9.68
N LEU A 107 -7.13 3.59 -10.53
CA LEU A 107 -5.82 3.10 -10.92
C LEU A 107 -4.99 4.25 -11.53
N ILE A 108 -3.82 4.48 -10.96
CA ILE A 108 -2.88 5.52 -11.39
C ILE A 108 -1.78 4.93 -12.27
N PRO A 109 -1.17 5.72 -13.17
CA PRO A 109 -0.04 5.26 -13.97
C PRO A 109 1.17 4.82 -13.14
N ASP A 110 1.94 3.87 -13.66
CA ASP A 110 3.08 3.28 -12.96
C ASP A 110 4.09 4.33 -12.46
N HIS A 111 4.40 5.34 -13.27
CA HIS A 111 5.34 6.40 -12.86
C HIS A 111 4.83 7.21 -11.67
N VAL A 112 3.51 7.46 -11.57
CA VAL A 112 2.90 8.13 -10.42
C VAL A 112 2.97 7.23 -9.20
N PHE A 113 2.62 5.94 -9.38
CA PHE A 113 2.69 4.94 -8.32
C PHE A 113 4.10 4.82 -7.73
N PHE A 114 5.11 4.62 -8.56
CA PHE A 114 6.49 4.50 -8.10
C PHE A 114 7.01 5.78 -7.44
N TRP A 115 6.62 6.95 -7.93
CA TRP A 115 6.95 8.20 -7.26
C TRP A 115 6.39 8.27 -5.85
N HIS A 116 5.14 7.86 -5.66
CA HIS A 116 4.53 7.81 -4.34
C HIS A 116 5.31 6.87 -3.42
N LEU A 117 5.55 5.63 -3.84
CA LEU A 117 6.30 4.65 -3.03
C LEU A 117 7.70 5.16 -2.67
N ALA A 118 8.43 5.73 -3.62
CA ALA A 118 9.75 6.30 -3.41
C ALA A 118 9.77 7.40 -2.34
N ASN A 119 8.64 8.08 -2.13
CA ASN A 119 8.46 9.13 -1.13
C ASN A 119 7.72 8.66 0.14
N ARG A 120 7.67 7.35 0.39
CA ARG A 120 6.94 6.74 1.53
C ARG A 120 5.48 7.14 1.59
N ARG A 121 4.84 7.21 0.45
CA ARG A 121 3.42 7.51 0.29
C ARG A 121 2.76 6.32 -0.38
N PHE A 122 1.77 5.71 0.27
CA PHE A 122 1.04 4.59 -0.31
C PHE A 122 -0.26 5.10 -0.95
N PRO A 123 -0.38 5.06 -2.29
CA PRO A 123 -1.62 5.44 -2.96
C PRO A 123 -2.69 4.36 -2.75
N ALA A 124 -3.85 4.75 -2.27
CA ALA A 124 -4.97 3.85 -2.03
C ALA A 124 -6.23 4.36 -2.73
N GLY A 125 -6.97 3.45 -3.35
CA GLY A 125 -8.22 3.74 -4.02
C GLY A 125 -9.24 4.39 -3.08
N ASN A 126 -10.00 5.35 -3.60
CA ASN A 126 -10.92 6.18 -2.84
C ASN A 126 -12.37 5.70 -2.92
N PHE A 127 -12.58 4.42 -3.15
CA PHE A 127 -13.89 3.77 -3.20
C PHE A 127 -13.83 2.38 -2.58
N ILE A 128 -14.98 1.84 -2.18
CA ILE A 128 -15.12 0.45 -1.75
C ILE A 128 -16.09 -0.26 -2.67
N ARG A 129 -15.85 -1.55 -2.92
CA ARG A 129 -16.72 -2.39 -3.75
C ARG A 129 -18.14 -2.42 -3.25
N SER A 130 -19.08 -2.57 -4.18
CA SER A 130 -20.49 -2.79 -3.83
C SER A 130 -20.72 -4.21 -3.29
N ARG A 131 -21.91 -4.44 -2.69
CA ARG A 131 -22.29 -5.79 -2.23
C ARG A 131 -22.35 -6.83 -3.35
N GLU A 132 -22.71 -6.42 -4.54
CA GLU A 132 -22.78 -7.29 -5.70
C GLU A 132 -21.39 -7.78 -6.14
N CYS A 133 -20.35 -6.95 -5.87
CA CYS A 133 -18.95 -7.25 -6.16
C CYS A 133 -18.18 -7.78 -4.94
N PHE A 134 -18.88 -8.25 -3.89
CA PHE A 134 -18.26 -8.62 -2.61
C PHE A 134 -17.16 -9.66 -2.75
N ASP A 135 -17.36 -10.68 -3.58
CA ASP A 135 -16.40 -11.77 -3.76
C ASP A 135 -15.25 -11.43 -4.71
N TYR A 136 -15.50 -10.57 -5.67
CA TYR A 136 -14.51 -10.18 -6.66
C TYR A 136 -14.74 -8.77 -7.20
N ILE A 137 -13.66 -8.04 -7.35
CA ILE A 137 -13.62 -6.73 -8.02
C ILE A 137 -12.38 -6.69 -8.92
N GLN A 138 -12.54 -6.16 -10.12
CA GLN A 138 -11.47 -6.08 -11.10
C GLN A 138 -10.44 -5.00 -10.75
N GLU A 139 -10.92 -3.82 -10.38
CA GLU A 139 -10.06 -2.71 -9.95
C GLU A 139 -9.83 -2.79 -8.44
N PRO A 140 -8.60 -2.55 -7.96
CA PRO A 140 -8.33 -2.52 -6.53
C PRO A 140 -9.12 -1.39 -5.86
N ASP A 141 -9.87 -1.76 -4.82
CA ASP A 141 -10.62 -0.83 -3.98
C ASP A 141 -9.87 -0.53 -2.67
N VAL A 142 -10.42 0.35 -1.85
CA VAL A 142 -9.80 0.72 -0.57
C VAL A 142 -9.58 -0.49 0.36
N PHE A 143 -10.42 -1.53 0.28
CA PHE A 143 -10.20 -2.74 1.08
C PHE A 143 -8.96 -3.50 0.59
N HIS A 144 -8.84 -3.70 -0.71
CA HIS A 144 -7.65 -4.33 -1.30
C HIS A 144 -6.38 -3.55 -0.92
N ASP A 145 -6.41 -2.23 -1.10
CA ASP A 145 -5.22 -1.40 -0.93
C ASP A 145 -4.84 -1.26 0.54
N VAL A 146 -5.80 -0.89 1.39
CA VAL A 146 -5.50 -0.63 2.81
C VAL A 146 -5.36 -1.93 3.58
N PHE A 147 -6.32 -2.85 3.50
CA PHE A 147 -6.20 -4.10 4.23
C PHE A 147 -5.06 -4.98 3.72
N GLY A 148 -4.89 -5.07 2.40
CA GLY A 148 -3.92 -5.97 1.78
C GLY A 148 -2.47 -5.51 1.90
N HIS A 149 -2.21 -4.22 1.91
CA HIS A 149 -0.85 -3.69 1.78
C HIS A 149 -0.38 -2.84 2.98
N VAL A 150 -1.24 -1.98 3.51
CA VAL A 150 -0.84 -0.99 4.53
C VAL A 150 -0.33 -1.61 5.84
N PRO A 151 -0.84 -2.75 6.35
CA PRO A 151 -0.33 -3.36 7.58
C PRO A 151 1.17 -3.67 7.55
N LEU A 152 1.69 -4.12 6.42
CA LEU A 152 3.12 -4.41 6.28
C LEU A 152 4.00 -3.16 6.34
N LEU A 153 3.46 -1.99 5.99
CA LEU A 153 4.20 -0.71 6.08
C LEU A 153 4.46 -0.28 7.55
N ALA A 154 3.79 -0.91 8.52
CA ALA A 154 4.08 -0.74 9.94
C ALA A 154 5.32 -1.53 10.43
N ASP A 155 5.92 -2.36 9.57
CA ASP A 155 7.19 -3.03 9.81
C ASP A 155 8.33 -2.23 9.15
N PRO A 156 9.36 -1.81 9.90
CA PRO A 156 10.44 -0.96 9.37
C PRO A 156 11.19 -1.59 8.19
N THR A 157 11.46 -2.90 8.24
CA THR A 157 12.19 -3.60 7.19
C THR A 157 11.41 -3.63 5.89
N TYR A 158 10.11 -3.96 5.98
CA TYR A 158 9.24 -3.94 4.80
C TYR A 158 9.02 -2.52 4.27
N ALA A 159 8.88 -1.55 5.16
CA ALA A 159 8.74 -0.13 4.81
C ALA A 159 9.93 0.40 4.01
N ASP A 160 11.15 0.06 4.44
CA ASP A 160 12.39 0.42 3.72
C ASP A 160 12.46 -0.29 2.35
N TYR A 161 12.15 -1.59 2.32
CA TYR A 161 12.09 -2.36 1.07
C TYR A 161 11.11 -1.73 0.06
N MET A 162 9.91 -1.36 0.50
CA MET A 162 8.90 -0.76 -0.39
C MET A 162 9.33 0.61 -0.91
N GLN A 163 10.05 1.40 -0.11
CA GLN A 163 10.62 2.65 -0.60
C GLN A 163 11.69 2.42 -1.67
N GLU A 164 12.60 1.46 -1.47
CA GLU A 164 13.62 1.12 -2.47
C GLU A 164 13.00 0.54 -3.75
N TYR A 165 11.95 -0.28 -3.62
CA TYR A 165 11.17 -0.74 -4.76
C TYR A 165 10.58 0.45 -5.55
N GLY A 166 10.01 1.42 -4.85
CA GLY A 166 9.51 2.66 -5.46
C GLY A 166 10.60 3.44 -6.19
N ARG A 167 11.79 3.58 -5.58
CA ARG A 167 12.94 4.27 -6.18
C ARG A 167 13.47 3.54 -7.41
N ALA A 168 13.57 2.22 -7.34
CA ALA A 168 14.01 1.41 -8.47
C ALA A 168 13.05 1.52 -9.66
N GLY A 169 11.74 1.41 -9.40
CA GLY A 169 10.70 1.58 -10.42
C GLY A 169 10.72 2.98 -11.04
N TRP A 170 10.83 4.03 -10.24
CA TRP A 170 10.94 5.41 -10.73
C TRP A 170 12.16 5.62 -11.62
N LYS A 171 13.31 5.03 -11.29
CA LYS A 171 14.52 5.15 -12.13
C LYS A 171 14.43 4.38 -13.44
N ALA A 172 13.59 3.35 -13.51
CA ALA A 172 13.41 2.51 -14.69
C ALA A 172 12.47 3.11 -15.74
N MET A 173 11.71 4.15 -15.38
CA MET A 173 10.76 4.88 -16.23
C MET A 173 11.47 5.99 -17.03
#